data_ba0d8d5876da3a4e63c79ca156dad335
#
_entry.id   ba0d8d5876da3a4e63c79ca156dad335
#
_cell.length_a   1.000
_cell.length_b   1.000
_cell.length_c   1.000
_cell.angle_alpha   90.00
_cell.angle_beta   90.00
_cell.angle_gamma   90.00
#
_symmetry.space_group_name_H-M   'P 1'
#
loop_
_entity.id
_entity.type
_entity.pdbx_description
1 polymer ?
#
loop_
_entity_poly.entity_id
_entity_poly.type
_entity_poly.pdbx_seq_one_letter_code
_entity_poly.pdbx_strand_id
1 'polypeptide(L)'
;INYRVCIVFGGGIRVAELNLLQEKILSDGVIRPGNVLKVDSFLNHQIDVPFISELGKEFKKLFGDRKVDKILTIEASGIGIACLTAVYFGVPVVFAKKSAGSNMDKEMFATEVMSFTHNRKNHVVVSKKYLKPGEHILIMDDFLANGCAVSGLLDLVKQADGIVEGIGICIEKGFQGGDALREVGYDVRSLAVIEKMDAETGVITFR
;
A
#
# COMPACT_ATOMS: atom_id res chain seq x y z
N ILE A 1 -8.89 24.63 -13.37
CA ILE A 1 -7.64 25.15 -12.75
C ILE A 1 -6.54 24.22 -13.24
N ASN A 2 -5.66 24.73 -14.13
CA ASN A 2 -4.51 23.94 -14.63
C ASN A 2 -3.45 23.86 -13.54
N TYR A 3 -3.36 22.74 -12.86
CA TYR A 3 -2.26 22.47 -11.94
C TYR A 3 -0.99 22.23 -12.76
N ARG A 4 -0.02 23.12 -12.65
CA ARG A 4 1.34 22.88 -13.15
C ARG A 4 2.06 22.08 -12.09
N VAL A 5 2.24 20.79 -12.34
CA VAL A 5 3.04 19.91 -11.46
C VAL A 5 4.50 20.10 -11.82
N CYS A 6 5.31 20.56 -10.88
CA CYS A 6 6.75 20.53 -10.97
C CYS A 6 7.24 19.23 -10.36
N ILE A 7 7.71 18.30 -11.17
CA ILE A 7 8.42 17.11 -10.69
C ILE A 7 9.89 17.47 -10.62
N VAL A 8 10.49 17.39 -9.44
CA VAL A 8 11.91 17.71 -9.23
C VAL A 8 12.72 16.42 -9.27
N PHE A 9 13.53 16.25 -10.31
CA PHE A 9 14.58 15.24 -10.35
C PHE A 9 15.94 15.92 -10.25
N GLY A 10 16.77 15.56 -9.27
CA GLY A 10 18.21 15.80 -9.21
C GLY A 10 18.74 17.04 -9.97
N GLY A 11 18.30 18.26 -9.61
CA GLY A 11 18.89 19.51 -10.14
C GLY A 11 18.24 20.11 -11.38
N GLY A 12 17.11 19.60 -11.89
CA GLY A 12 16.38 20.19 -13.03
C GLY A 12 14.88 19.97 -12.96
N ILE A 13 14.11 20.99 -13.35
CA ILE A 13 12.66 20.86 -13.54
C ILE A 13 12.43 20.12 -14.86
N ARG A 14 11.95 18.89 -14.81
CA ARG A 14 11.41 18.18 -15.97
C ARG A 14 9.90 18.04 -15.78
N VAL A 15 9.15 18.35 -16.83
CA VAL A 15 7.74 17.99 -16.91
C VAL A 15 7.72 16.51 -17.27
N ALA A 16 7.56 15.63 -16.26
CA ALA A 16 7.30 14.22 -16.50
C ALA A 16 5.80 14.04 -16.72
N GLU A 17 5.43 13.09 -17.58
CA GLU A 17 4.03 12.67 -17.69
C GLU A 17 3.61 12.02 -16.37
N LEU A 18 2.49 12.49 -15.82
CA LEU A 18 1.88 11.93 -14.64
C LEU A 18 1.25 10.59 -15.01
N ASN A 19 1.33 9.64 -14.10
CA ASN A 19 0.56 8.41 -14.24
C ASN A 19 -0.89 8.61 -13.77
N LEU A 20 -1.74 7.63 -14.10
CA LEU A 20 -3.17 7.65 -13.83
C LEU A 20 -3.51 7.98 -12.36
N LEU A 21 -2.75 7.43 -11.40
CA LEU A 21 -2.99 7.66 -9.97
C LEU A 21 -2.56 9.07 -9.55
N GLN A 22 -1.43 9.56 -10.05
CA GLN A 22 -0.96 10.92 -9.76
C GLN A 22 -1.94 11.97 -10.29
N GLU A 23 -2.47 11.79 -11.50
CA GLU A 23 -3.52 12.65 -12.04
C GLU A 23 -4.78 12.64 -11.19
N LYS A 24 -5.23 11.46 -10.75
CA LYS A 24 -6.41 11.30 -9.89
C LYS A 24 -6.21 11.95 -8.51
N ILE A 25 -5.02 11.83 -7.93
CA ILE A 25 -4.67 12.50 -6.67
C ILE A 25 -4.75 14.02 -6.81
N LEU A 26 -4.26 14.58 -7.93
CA LEU A 26 -4.30 16.02 -8.16
C LEU A 26 -5.70 16.55 -8.43
N SER A 27 -6.56 15.76 -9.09
CA SER A 27 -7.96 16.20 -9.39
C SER A 27 -8.88 16.07 -8.19
N ASP A 28 -8.81 14.95 -7.46
CA ASP A 28 -9.83 14.55 -6.49
C ASP A 28 -9.28 14.46 -5.04
N GLY A 29 -7.95 14.47 -4.88
CA GLY A 29 -7.31 14.42 -3.57
C GLY A 29 -7.44 15.74 -2.80
N VAL A 30 -7.56 15.66 -1.48
CA VAL A 30 -7.64 16.83 -0.60
C VAL A 30 -6.51 16.78 0.43
N ILE A 31 -5.64 17.78 0.41
CA ILE A 31 -4.58 17.92 1.40
C ILE A 31 -5.17 18.58 2.66
N ARG A 32 -4.83 18.04 3.82
CA ARG A 32 -5.18 18.60 5.13
C ARG A 32 -3.91 18.89 5.95
N PRO A 33 -3.98 19.81 6.92
CA PRO A 33 -2.87 20.06 7.84
C PRO A 33 -2.36 18.78 8.49
N GLY A 34 -1.07 18.72 8.81
CA GLY A 34 -0.43 17.54 9.39
C GLY A 34 -0.01 16.48 8.39
N ASN A 35 0.24 16.86 7.13
CA ASN A 35 0.64 15.95 6.06
C ASN A 35 -0.38 14.82 5.80
N VAL A 36 -1.67 15.15 5.86
CA VAL A 36 -2.76 14.21 5.57
C VAL A 36 -3.27 14.44 4.15
N LEU A 37 -3.18 13.39 3.33
CA LEU A 37 -3.84 13.33 2.02
C LEU A 37 -5.11 12.49 2.16
N LYS A 38 -6.25 13.06 1.80
CA LYS A 38 -7.53 12.37 1.69
C LYS A 38 -7.82 12.00 0.24
N VAL A 39 -8.06 10.73 0.01
CA VAL A 39 -8.45 10.14 -1.28
C VAL A 39 -9.73 9.32 -1.11
N ASP A 40 -10.59 9.80 -0.23
CA ASP A 40 -11.80 9.11 0.25
C ASP A 40 -12.78 8.84 -0.89
N SER A 41 -12.78 9.68 -1.93
CA SER A 41 -13.72 9.62 -3.03
C SER A 41 -13.46 8.49 -4.04
N PHE A 42 -12.26 7.87 -4.01
CA PHE A 42 -11.93 6.87 -5.03
C PHE A 42 -11.13 5.66 -4.53
N LEU A 43 -10.46 5.74 -3.35
CA LEU A 43 -9.53 4.68 -2.92
C LEU A 43 -9.96 3.98 -1.63
N ASN A 44 -10.26 4.72 -0.54
CA ASN A 44 -10.31 4.13 0.80
C ASN A 44 -11.56 4.42 1.63
N HIS A 45 -12.57 5.07 1.06
CA HIS A 45 -13.91 5.17 1.63
C HIS A 45 -14.97 4.79 0.59
N GLN A 46 -15.01 5.51 -0.53
CA GLN A 46 -15.62 5.06 -1.77
C GLN A 46 -14.54 4.42 -2.63
N ILE A 47 -14.82 3.26 -3.21
CA ILE A 47 -13.93 2.57 -4.15
C ILE A 47 -14.46 2.83 -5.55
N ASP A 48 -13.70 3.59 -6.35
CA ASP A 48 -13.96 3.74 -7.78
C ASP A 48 -13.48 2.48 -8.50
N VAL A 49 -14.36 1.49 -8.60
CA VAL A 49 -14.03 0.14 -9.08
C VAL A 49 -13.38 0.15 -10.48
N PRO A 50 -13.89 0.87 -11.48
CA PRO A 50 -13.23 0.99 -12.78
C PRO A 50 -11.81 1.54 -12.68
N PHE A 51 -11.63 2.63 -11.93
CA PHE A 51 -10.33 3.25 -11.72
C PHE A 51 -9.35 2.33 -10.99
N ILE A 52 -9.76 1.71 -9.88
CA ILE A 52 -8.91 0.78 -9.10
C ILE A 52 -8.56 -0.47 -9.92
N SER A 53 -9.45 -0.90 -10.81
CA SER A 53 -9.13 -1.99 -11.75
C SER A 53 -7.98 -1.62 -12.70
N GLU A 54 -7.91 -0.37 -13.19
CA GLU A 54 -6.76 0.07 -13.99
C GLU A 54 -5.46 0.08 -13.17
N LEU A 55 -5.52 0.51 -11.89
CA LEU A 55 -4.35 0.41 -11.00
C LEU A 55 -3.92 -1.05 -10.80
N GLY A 56 -4.87 -1.99 -10.74
CA GLY A 56 -4.59 -3.42 -10.69
C GLY A 56 -3.80 -3.93 -11.91
N LYS A 57 -4.10 -3.40 -13.10
CA LYS A 57 -3.31 -3.68 -14.32
C LYS A 57 -1.89 -3.13 -14.21
N GLU A 58 -1.72 -1.93 -13.66
CA GLU A 58 -0.39 -1.35 -13.46
C GLU A 58 0.44 -2.21 -12.49
N PHE A 59 -0.13 -2.69 -11.39
CA PHE A 59 0.55 -3.63 -10.51
C PHE A 59 0.89 -4.95 -11.20
N LYS A 60 0.01 -5.45 -12.10
CA LYS A 60 0.36 -6.62 -12.91
C LYS A 60 1.55 -6.37 -13.83
N LYS A 61 1.70 -5.17 -14.40
CA LYS A 61 2.89 -4.81 -15.19
C LYS A 61 4.14 -4.75 -14.31
N LEU A 62 4.03 -4.21 -13.08
CA LEU A 62 5.15 -4.10 -12.17
C LEU A 62 5.66 -5.45 -11.64
N PHE A 63 4.77 -6.38 -11.32
CA PHE A 63 5.12 -7.66 -10.67
C PHE A 63 4.80 -8.88 -11.50
N GLY A 64 4.47 -8.73 -12.79
CA GLY A 64 4.01 -9.84 -13.63
C GLY A 64 5.06 -10.89 -13.99
N ASP A 65 6.32 -10.59 -13.76
CA ASP A 65 7.47 -11.50 -13.89
C ASP A 65 7.71 -12.35 -12.62
N ARG A 66 7.01 -12.03 -11.53
CA ARG A 66 7.13 -12.75 -10.25
C ARG A 66 6.16 -13.91 -10.18
N LYS A 67 6.59 -14.98 -9.52
CA LYS A 67 5.68 -16.02 -9.09
C LYS A 67 4.84 -15.48 -7.94
N VAL A 68 3.53 -15.42 -8.09
CA VAL A 68 2.61 -14.99 -7.05
C VAL A 68 1.55 -16.06 -6.88
N ASP A 69 1.52 -16.70 -5.72
CA ASP A 69 0.52 -17.69 -5.35
C ASP A 69 -0.67 -17.01 -4.63
N LYS A 70 -0.44 -15.85 -4.02
CA LYS A 70 -1.44 -15.16 -3.20
C LYS A 70 -1.11 -13.68 -3.00
N ILE A 71 -2.13 -12.85 -2.87
CA ILE A 71 -1.98 -11.47 -2.42
C ILE A 71 -2.38 -11.38 -0.95
N LEU A 72 -1.54 -10.73 -0.13
CA LEU A 72 -1.80 -10.45 1.29
C LEU A 72 -1.95 -8.95 1.49
N THR A 73 -2.99 -8.56 2.21
CA THR A 73 -3.25 -7.17 2.60
C THR A 73 -3.74 -7.08 4.04
N ILE A 74 -4.10 -5.86 4.49
CA ILE A 74 -4.70 -5.62 5.81
C ILE A 74 -6.05 -4.90 5.67
N GLU A 75 -7.01 -5.23 6.53
CA GLU A 75 -8.29 -4.52 6.57
C GLU A 75 -8.12 -3.05 7.03
N ALA A 76 -8.92 -2.13 6.50
CA ALA A 76 -10.00 -2.35 5.53
C ALA A 76 -9.62 -1.88 4.12
N SER A 77 -8.92 -0.77 3.97
CA SER A 77 -8.71 -0.01 2.72
C SER A 77 -7.87 -0.77 1.69
N GLY A 78 -6.89 -1.57 2.12
CA GLY A 78 -6.08 -2.39 1.22
C GLY A 78 -6.86 -3.49 0.49
N ILE A 79 -8.04 -3.91 1.01
CA ILE A 79 -8.80 -5.03 0.43
C ILE A 79 -9.26 -4.72 -1.00
N GLY A 80 -9.73 -3.49 -1.26
CA GLY A 80 -10.26 -3.13 -2.57
C GLY A 80 -9.21 -3.27 -3.68
N ILE A 81 -8.04 -2.65 -3.49
CA ILE A 81 -6.95 -2.72 -4.47
C ILE A 81 -6.38 -4.13 -4.59
N ALA A 82 -6.24 -4.87 -3.49
CA ALA A 82 -5.75 -6.24 -3.51
C ALA A 82 -6.68 -7.16 -4.33
N CYS A 83 -8.00 -7.06 -4.12
CA CYS A 83 -8.98 -7.86 -4.87
C CYS A 83 -8.95 -7.56 -6.36
N LEU A 84 -8.92 -6.29 -6.76
CA LEU A 84 -8.93 -5.92 -8.17
C LEU A 84 -7.59 -6.25 -8.85
N THR A 85 -6.46 -6.16 -8.14
CA THR A 85 -5.17 -6.63 -8.63
C THR A 85 -5.14 -8.16 -8.78
N ALA A 86 -5.71 -8.89 -7.83
CA ALA A 86 -5.73 -10.35 -7.84
C ALA A 86 -6.43 -10.94 -9.07
N VAL A 87 -7.40 -10.23 -9.64
CA VAL A 87 -8.07 -10.62 -10.90
C VAL A 87 -7.05 -10.80 -12.02
N TYR A 88 -6.06 -9.91 -12.12
CA TYR A 88 -5.03 -9.95 -13.18
C TYR A 88 -3.93 -10.98 -12.91
N PHE A 89 -3.72 -11.36 -11.65
CA PHE A 89 -2.81 -12.43 -11.28
C PHE A 89 -3.46 -13.81 -11.30
N GLY A 90 -4.79 -13.88 -11.22
CA GLY A 90 -5.54 -15.13 -11.13
C GLY A 90 -5.34 -15.87 -9.81
N VAL A 91 -5.15 -15.13 -8.70
CA VAL A 91 -4.80 -15.67 -7.38
C VAL A 91 -5.78 -15.21 -6.30
N PRO A 92 -5.92 -15.94 -5.18
CA PRO A 92 -6.74 -15.50 -4.07
C PRO A 92 -6.11 -14.34 -3.30
N VAL A 93 -6.96 -13.58 -2.59
CA VAL A 93 -6.57 -12.55 -1.64
C VAL A 93 -6.82 -13.05 -0.22
N VAL A 94 -5.84 -12.85 0.65
CA VAL A 94 -5.99 -12.99 2.09
C VAL A 94 -5.81 -11.62 2.72
N PHE A 95 -6.64 -11.29 3.68
CA PHE A 95 -6.46 -10.06 4.45
C PHE A 95 -6.31 -10.34 5.94
N ALA A 96 -5.33 -9.68 6.53
CA ALA A 96 -5.13 -9.69 7.96
C ALA A 96 -6.18 -8.82 8.65
N LYS A 97 -6.71 -9.29 9.78
CA LYS A 97 -7.76 -8.62 10.54
C LYS A 97 -7.19 -7.93 11.76
N LYS A 98 -7.74 -6.77 12.11
CA LYS A 98 -7.46 -6.11 13.38
C LYS A 98 -8.31 -6.77 14.46
N SER A 99 -7.67 -7.32 15.50
CA SER A 99 -8.33 -7.96 16.62
C SER A 99 -8.33 -7.06 17.85
N ALA A 100 -9.45 -7.00 18.54
CA ALA A 100 -9.58 -6.23 19.79
C ALA A 100 -9.06 -6.98 21.04
N GLY A 101 -8.70 -8.26 20.93
CA GLY A 101 -8.37 -9.12 22.08
C GLY A 101 -7.01 -9.81 21.95
N SER A 102 -6.38 -10.01 23.13
CA SER A 102 -5.12 -10.75 23.27
C SER A 102 -5.28 -12.28 23.25
N ASN A 103 -6.48 -12.81 23.11
CA ASN A 103 -6.71 -14.25 23.01
C ASN A 103 -6.22 -14.75 21.65
N MET A 104 -4.97 -15.17 21.61
CA MET A 104 -4.37 -15.80 20.44
C MET A 104 -4.96 -17.21 20.29
N ASP A 105 -5.83 -17.37 19.32
CA ASP A 105 -6.23 -18.69 18.84
C ASP A 105 -4.97 -19.38 18.26
N LYS A 106 -4.71 -20.62 18.67
CA LYS A 106 -3.57 -21.44 18.19
C LYS A 106 -3.56 -21.62 16.67
N GLU A 107 -4.71 -21.43 16.03
CA GLU A 107 -4.88 -21.52 14.57
C GLU A 107 -4.65 -20.19 13.83
N MET A 108 -4.12 -19.18 14.51
CA MET A 108 -3.82 -17.86 13.94
C MET A 108 -2.33 -17.56 14.01
N PHE A 109 -1.81 -16.91 12.96
CA PHE A 109 -0.61 -16.08 13.06
C PHE A 109 -1.03 -14.71 13.57
N ALA A 110 -0.23 -14.10 14.44
CA ALA A 110 -0.55 -12.83 15.05
C ALA A 110 0.68 -11.96 15.21
N THR A 111 0.50 -10.65 15.06
CA THR A 111 1.54 -9.65 15.29
C THR A 111 0.96 -8.38 15.87
N GLU A 112 1.81 -7.51 16.43
CA GLU A 112 1.42 -6.19 16.91
C GLU A 112 1.85 -5.12 15.92
N VAL A 113 0.92 -4.26 15.54
CA VAL A 113 1.17 -3.10 14.67
C VAL A 113 0.83 -1.82 15.40
N MET A 114 1.76 -0.88 15.44
CA MET A 114 1.50 0.46 15.98
C MET A 114 0.63 1.28 15.03
N SER A 115 -0.52 1.73 15.52
CA SER A 115 -1.33 2.74 14.83
C SER A 115 -0.90 4.13 15.27
N PHE A 116 -0.19 4.85 14.40
CA PHE A 116 0.21 6.23 14.69
C PHE A 116 -0.97 7.20 14.73
N THR A 117 -2.04 6.93 13.97
CA THR A 117 -3.24 7.76 13.96
C THR A 117 -3.97 7.75 15.31
N HIS A 118 -3.89 6.64 16.03
CA HIS A 118 -4.60 6.45 17.31
C HIS A 118 -3.67 6.21 18.51
N ASN A 119 -2.36 6.26 18.30
CA ASN A 119 -1.31 5.99 19.30
C ASN A 119 -1.60 4.72 20.15
N ARG A 120 -2.04 3.67 19.50
CA ARG A 120 -2.34 2.36 20.13
C ARG A 120 -1.78 1.21 19.32
N LYS A 121 -1.45 0.14 20.03
CA LYS A 121 -1.10 -1.14 19.44
C LYS A 121 -2.38 -1.83 18.98
N ASN A 122 -2.41 -2.24 17.73
CA ASN A 122 -3.43 -3.14 17.20
C ASN A 122 -2.84 -4.53 17.04
N HIS A 123 -3.56 -5.52 17.53
CA HIS A 123 -3.24 -6.91 17.17
C HIS A 123 -3.78 -7.17 15.78
N VAL A 124 -2.92 -7.72 14.93
CA VAL A 124 -3.25 -8.07 13.54
C VAL A 124 -3.08 -9.58 13.42
N VAL A 125 -4.11 -10.24 12.90
CA VAL A 125 -4.18 -11.71 12.85
C VAL A 125 -4.56 -12.21 11.47
N VAL A 126 -4.05 -13.41 11.12
CA VAL A 126 -4.45 -14.14 9.92
C VAL A 126 -4.53 -15.64 10.23
N SER A 127 -5.51 -16.35 9.68
CA SER A 127 -5.63 -17.78 9.91
C SER A 127 -4.54 -18.58 9.20
N LYS A 128 -3.91 -19.51 9.93
CA LYS A 128 -2.92 -20.49 9.41
C LYS A 128 -3.47 -21.34 8.26
N LYS A 129 -4.80 -21.40 8.11
CA LYS A 129 -5.45 -22.10 7.00
C LYS A 129 -5.16 -21.45 5.65
N TYR A 130 -4.93 -20.13 5.65
CA TYR A 130 -4.85 -19.30 4.43
C TYR A 130 -3.44 -18.80 4.10
N LEU A 131 -2.46 -18.99 4.97
CA LEU A 131 -1.04 -18.79 4.68
C LEU A 131 -0.29 -20.09 4.94
N LYS A 132 0.41 -20.60 3.92
CA LYS A 132 1.11 -21.88 3.97
C LYS A 132 2.61 -21.69 3.73
N PRO A 133 3.44 -22.57 4.30
CA PRO A 133 4.87 -22.58 4.01
C PRO A 133 5.18 -22.67 2.52
N GLY A 134 6.16 -21.89 2.07
CA GLY A 134 6.64 -21.87 0.69
C GLY A 134 5.72 -21.17 -0.31
N GLU A 135 4.56 -20.61 0.10
CA GLU A 135 3.73 -19.79 -0.79
C GLU A 135 4.43 -18.46 -1.11
N HIS A 136 4.34 -18.06 -2.37
CA HIS A 136 4.86 -16.80 -2.89
C HIS A 136 3.82 -15.70 -2.74
N ILE A 137 4.12 -14.71 -1.90
CA ILE A 137 3.16 -13.70 -1.44
C ILE A 137 3.54 -12.34 -2.00
N LEU A 138 2.60 -11.70 -2.69
CA LEU A 138 2.64 -10.27 -2.98
C LEU A 138 1.88 -9.51 -1.89
N ILE A 139 2.57 -8.65 -1.15
CA ILE A 139 1.94 -7.79 -0.15
C ILE A 139 1.41 -6.54 -0.87
N MET A 140 0.18 -6.13 -0.54
CA MET A 140 -0.43 -4.92 -1.11
C MET A 140 -1.12 -4.08 -0.05
N ASP A 141 -1.01 -2.73 -0.20
CA ASP A 141 -1.75 -1.79 0.64
C ASP A 141 -2.09 -0.50 -0.13
N ASP A 142 -3.07 0.26 0.35
CA ASP A 142 -3.45 1.53 -0.24
C ASP A 142 -2.45 2.65 0.07
N PHE A 143 -1.93 2.71 1.31
CA PHE A 143 -0.98 3.72 1.76
C PHE A 143 0.25 3.10 2.45
N LEU A 144 1.42 3.64 2.12
CA LEU A 144 2.65 3.43 2.87
C LEU A 144 3.10 4.76 3.49
N ALA A 145 2.95 4.86 4.80
CA ALA A 145 3.49 5.94 5.60
C ALA A 145 4.73 5.44 6.39
N ASN A 146 4.58 5.20 7.69
CA ASN A 146 5.69 4.76 8.53
C ASN A 146 6.07 3.27 8.38
N GLY A 147 5.40 2.54 7.49
CA GLY A 147 5.68 1.13 7.21
C GLY A 147 5.16 0.13 8.24
N CYS A 148 4.47 0.57 9.29
CA CYS A 148 4.06 -0.33 10.38
C CYS A 148 3.09 -1.42 9.93
N ALA A 149 2.12 -1.11 9.07
CA ALA A 149 1.19 -2.10 8.53
C ALA A 149 1.95 -3.15 7.70
N VAL A 150 2.79 -2.69 6.79
CA VAL A 150 3.62 -3.56 5.95
C VAL A 150 4.55 -4.43 6.79
N SER A 151 5.21 -3.86 7.81
CA SER A 151 6.07 -4.63 8.74
C SER A 151 5.29 -5.73 9.46
N GLY A 152 4.05 -5.44 9.86
CA GLY A 152 3.18 -6.46 10.44
C GLY A 152 2.83 -7.57 9.45
N LEU A 153 2.53 -7.23 8.19
CA LEU A 153 2.27 -8.23 7.15
C LEU A 153 3.51 -9.07 6.84
N LEU A 154 4.69 -8.46 6.79
CA LEU A 154 5.97 -9.16 6.64
C LEU A 154 6.22 -10.17 7.78
N ASP A 155 5.93 -9.78 9.02
CA ASP A 155 6.05 -10.67 10.17
C ASP A 155 5.07 -11.86 10.06
N LEU A 156 3.83 -11.65 9.64
CA LEU A 156 2.86 -12.73 9.42
C LEU A 156 3.31 -13.70 8.32
N VAL A 157 3.88 -13.20 7.21
CA VAL A 157 4.43 -14.05 6.14
C VAL A 157 5.61 -14.86 6.67
N LYS A 158 6.50 -14.22 7.46
CA LYS A 158 7.64 -14.91 8.10
C LYS A 158 7.18 -16.01 9.06
N GLN A 159 6.16 -15.76 9.89
CA GLN A 159 5.59 -16.79 10.78
C GLN A 159 5.00 -17.98 10.01
N ALA A 160 4.52 -17.74 8.79
CA ALA A 160 3.96 -18.76 7.91
C ALA A 160 5.03 -19.50 7.06
N ASP A 161 6.32 -19.17 7.20
CA ASP A 161 7.40 -19.64 6.31
C ASP A 161 7.09 -19.37 4.82
N GLY A 162 6.41 -18.25 4.52
CA GLY A 162 6.10 -17.80 3.17
C GLY A 162 7.25 -16.99 2.55
N ILE A 163 7.19 -16.79 1.25
CA ILE A 163 8.18 -16.05 0.46
C ILE A 163 7.55 -14.73 0.01
N VAL A 164 8.16 -13.60 0.38
CA VAL A 164 7.70 -12.27 -0.08
C VAL A 164 8.28 -11.98 -1.45
N GLU A 165 7.43 -11.87 -2.47
CA GLU A 165 7.81 -11.58 -3.85
C GLU A 165 7.94 -10.07 -4.14
N GLY A 166 7.24 -9.26 -3.37
CA GLY A 166 7.27 -7.82 -3.45
C GLY A 166 6.19 -7.16 -2.60
N ILE A 167 6.23 -5.83 -2.60
CA ILE A 167 5.31 -4.98 -1.86
C ILE A 167 4.78 -3.93 -2.82
N GLY A 168 3.49 -4.00 -3.17
CA GLY A 168 2.79 -3.07 -4.05
C GLY A 168 1.99 -2.04 -3.25
N ILE A 169 2.24 -0.76 -3.47
CA ILE A 169 1.61 0.34 -2.73
C ILE A 169 0.97 1.31 -3.72
N CYS A 170 -0.28 1.72 -3.46
CA CYS A 170 -0.87 2.78 -4.27
C CYS A 170 -0.17 4.11 -4.01
N ILE A 171 -0.18 4.59 -2.77
CA ILE A 171 0.35 5.90 -2.40
C ILE A 171 1.39 5.76 -1.29
N GLU A 172 2.61 6.16 -1.59
CA GLU A 172 3.71 6.20 -0.64
C GLU A 172 4.02 7.65 -0.24
N LYS A 173 4.20 7.88 1.05
CA LYS A 173 4.77 9.12 1.55
C LYS A 173 6.29 8.96 1.56
N GLY A 174 6.98 9.47 0.54
CA GLY A 174 8.40 9.27 0.30
C GLY A 174 9.32 9.84 1.38
N PHE A 175 8.79 10.70 2.24
CA PHE A 175 9.48 11.26 3.41
C PHE A 175 9.32 10.41 4.70
N GLN A 176 8.80 9.17 4.58
CA GLN A 176 8.54 8.25 5.72
C GLN A 176 9.20 6.87 5.50
N GLY A 177 8.49 5.78 5.77
CA GLY A 177 9.06 4.44 5.97
C GLY A 177 9.41 3.61 4.73
N GLY A 178 9.10 4.05 3.52
CA GLY A 178 9.29 3.21 2.32
C GLY A 178 10.74 2.91 1.98
N ASP A 179 11.61 3.91 2.11
CA ASP A 179 13.04 3.74 1.80
C ASP A 179 13.70 2.77 2.79
N ALA A 180 13.30 2.76 4.07
CA ALA A 180 13.81 1.81 5.06
C ALA A 180 13.48 0.34 4.70
N LEU A 181 12.33 0.07 4.11
CA LEU A 181 11.98 -1.28 3.61
C LEU A 181 12.86 -1.69 2.42
N ARG A 182 13.18 -0.76 1.52
CA ARG A 182 14.10 -0.99 0.38
C ARG A 182 15.52 -1.23 0.85
N GLU A 183 16.00 -0.48 1.85
CA GLU A 183 17.35 -0.63 2.42
C GLU A 183 17.58 -2.02 3.04
N VAL A 184 16.55 -2.62 3.62
CA VAL A 184 16.63 -4.00 4.13
C VAL A 184 16.34 -5.07 3.08
N GLY A 185 16.23 -4.68 1.79
CA GLY A 185 16.22 -5.58 0.65
C GLY A 185 14.84 -5.96 0.11
N TYR A 186 13.74 -5.37 0.59
CA TYR A 186 12.42 -5.63 0.01
C TYR A 186 12.20 -4.85 -1.30
N ASP A 187 11.60 -5.51 -2.29
CA ASP A 187 11.17 -4.89 -3.55
C ASP A 187 9.85 -4.14 -3.33
N VAL A 188 9.95 -2.86 -2.97
CA VAL A 188 8.79 -1.97 -2.75
C VAL A 188 8.57 -1.12 -3.99
N ARG A 189 7.41 -1.30 -4.63
CA ARG A 189 6.99 -0.54 -5.82
C ARG A 189 5.69 0.19 -5.54
N SER A 190 5.73 1.51 -5.68
CA SER A 190 4.60 2.40 -5.40
C SER A 190 4.16 3.10 -6.68
N LEU A 191 2.83 3.19 -6.92
CA LEU A 191 2.30 3.88 -8.10
C LEU A 191 2.43 5.39 -7.98
N ALA A 192 2.31 5.95 -6.79
CA ALA A 192 2.56 7.36 -6.53
C ALA A 192 3.42 7.52 -5.29
N VAL A 193 4.60 8.14 -5.43
CA VAL A 193 5.47 8.50 -4.30
C VAL A 193 5.37 10.00 -4.09
N ILE A 194 4.76 10.43 -2.99
CA ILE A 194 4.63 11.83 -2.62
C ILE A 194 5.91 12.28 -1.93
N GLU A 195 6.64 13.18 -2.55
CA GLU A 195 7.86 13.77 -2.01
C GLU A 195 7.54 14.89 -1.03
N LYS A 196 6.57 15.74 -1.41
CA LYS A 196 6.12 16.88 -0.59
C LYS A 196 4.65 17.18 -0.88
N MET A 197 3.95 17.63 0.14
CA MET A 197 2.61 18.21 0.00
C MET A 197 2.41 19.36 0.99
N ASP A 198 1.65 20.35 0.56
CA ASP A 198 1.41 21.59 1.30
C ASP A 198 -0.09 21.88 1.33
N ALA A 199 -0.65 21.96 2.53
CA ALA A 199 -2.09 22.18 2.74
C ALA A 199 -2.53 23.63 2.49
N GLU A 200 -1.62 24.61 2.57
CA GLU A 200 -1.93 26.03 2.38
C GLU A 200 -1.98 26.36 0.89
N THR A 201 -1.04 25.83 0.13
CA THR A 201 -0.92 26.10 -1.31
C THR A 201 -1.63 25.05 -2.18
N GLY A 202 -1.97 23.90 -1.63
CA GLY A 202 -2.55 22.77 -2.37
C GLY A 202 -1.54 22.04 -3.28
N VAL A 203 -0.24 22.33 -3.14
CA VAL A 203 0.81 21.75 -4.01
C VAL A 203 1.19 20.36 -3.53
N ILE A 204 1.25 19.42 -4.47
CA ILE A 204 1.83 18.08 -4.30
C ILE A 204 2.98 17.91 -5.28
N THR A 205 4.10 17.36 -4.80
CA THR A 205 5.21 16.93 -5.66
C THR A 205 5.39 15.42 -5.53
N PHE A 206 5.62 14.77 -6.65
CA PHE A 206 5.89 13.34 -6.73
C PHE A 206 7.37 13.08 -7.06
N ARG A 207 7.85 11.94 -6.59
CA ARG A 207 9.16 11.38 -6.97
C ARG A 207 9.01 10.63 -8.27
#